data_7aa0558dea02eb90ef7b93728d555389
#
_entry.id   7aa0558dea02eb90ef7b93728d555389
#
_cell.length_a   1.000
_cell.length_b   1.000
_cell.length_c   1.000
_cell.angle_alpha   90.00
_cell.angle_beta   90.00
_cell.angle_gamma   90.00
#
_symmetry.space_group_name_H-M   'P 1'
#
loop_
_entity.id
_entity.type
_entity.pdbx_description
1 polymer ?
#
loop_
_entity_poly.entity_id
_entity_poly.type
_entity_poly.pdbx_seq_one_letter_code
_entity_poly.pdbx_strand_id
1 'polypeptide(L)' 'MTLDEAIAHAKELSENQSMCEDCREEHKQLAAWLEELKQYKLASPHKKPA' A
#
# COMPACT_ATOMS: atom_id res chain seq x y z
N MET A 1 -12.53 -1.31 -5.33
CA MET A 1 -11.25 -1.84 -4.83
C MET A 1 -11.12 -1.58 -3.35
N THR A 2 -10.71 -2.57 -2.60
CA THR A 2 -10.52 -2.38 -1.18
C THR A 2 -9.08 -2.04 -0.87
N LEU A 3 -8.83 -1.65 0.37
CA LEU A 3 -7.47 -1.32 0.77
C LEU A 3 -6.57 -2.54 0.67
N ASP A 4 -7.09 -3.70 1.05
CA ASP A 4 -6.32 -4.94 0.94
C ASP A 4 -5.96 -5.23 -0.50
N GLU A 5 -6.90 -5.03 -1.40
CA GLU A 5 -6.64 -5.26 -2.80
C GLU A 5 -5.60 -4.28 -3.33
N ALA A 6 -5.66 -3.04 -2.87
CA ALA A 6 -4.70 -2.05 -3.29
C ALA A 6 -3.30 -2.41 -2.83
N ILE A 7 -3.19 -2.90 -1.60
CA ILE A 7 -1.90 -3.31 -1.06
C ILE A 7 -1.34 -4.49 -1.86
N ALA A 8 -2.18 -5.48 -2.12
CA ALA A 8 -1.73 -6.64 -2.86
C ALA A 8 -1.31 -6.25 -4.28
N HIS A 9 -2.07 -5.36 -4.89
CA HIS A 9 -1.75 -4.92 -6.24
C HIS A 9 -0.42 -4.17 -6.26
N ALA A 10 -0.21 -3.28 -5.31
CA ALA A 10 1.03 -2.52 -5.25
C ALA A 10 2.22 -3.44 -5.00
N LYS A 11 2.05 -4.43 -4.14
CA LYS A 11 3.13 -5.36 -3.87
C LYS A 11 3.45 -6.18 -5.11
N GLU A 12 2.43 -6.61 -5.81
CA GLU A 12 2.64 -7.40 -7.00
C GLU A 12 3.41 -6.61 -8.04
N LEU A 13 3.05 -5.34 -8.21
CA LEU A 13 3.74 -4.50 -9.17
C LEU A 13 5.17 -4.23 -8.75
N SER A 14 5.42 -4.10 -7.47
CA SER A 14 6.77 -3.83 -7.00
C SER A 14 7.69 -5.03 -7.20
N GLU A 15 7.11 -6.22 -7.36
CA GLU A 15 7.91 -7.40 -7.59
C GLU A 15 7.94 -7.77 -9.06
N ASN A 16 7.28 -7.02 -9.91
CA ASN A 16 7.24 -7.32 -11.32
C ASN A 16 8.54 -6.93 -11.97
N GLN A 17 9.31 -7.87 -12.44
CA GLN A 17 10.61 -7.60 -13.01
C GLN A 17 10.52 -6.98 -14.40
N SER A 18 9.35 -6.97 -15.00
CA SER A 18 9.19 -6.32 -16.28
C SER A 18 9.16 -4.81 -16.15
N MET A 19 8.92 -4.31 -14.93
CA MET A 19 8.85 -2.88 -14.75
C MET A 19 10.24 -2.31 -14.48
N CYS A 20 10.42 -1.05 -14.78
CA CYS A 20 11.70 -0.44 -14.52
C CYS A 20 11.90 -0.31 -13.03
N GLU A 21 13.16 -0.14 -12.65
CA GLU A 21 13.51 -0.09 -11.26
C GLU A 21 12.83 1.03 -10.52
N ASP A 22 12.76 2.18 -11.13
CA ASP A 22 12.13 3.34 -10.48
C ASP A 22 10.65 3.06 -10.22
N CYS A 23 9.97 2.45 -11.18
CA CYS A 23 8.56 2.14 -11.01
C CYS A 23 8.35 1.13 -9.90
N ARG A 24 9.23 0.15 -9.82
CA ARG A 24 9.12 -0.86 -8.78
C ARG A 24 9.35 -0.25 -7.41
N GLU A 25 10.28 0.68 -7.32
CA GLU A 25 10.56 1.35 -6.07
C GLU A 25 9.38 2.19 -5.64
N GLU A 26 8.76 2.87 -6.56
CA GLU A 26 7.60 3.70 -6.25
C GLU A 26 6.45 2.84 -5.75
N HIS A 27 6.22 1.72 -6.39
CA HIS A 27 5.14 0.84 -5.96
C HIS A 27 5.45 0.19 -4.61
N LYS A 28 6.72 -0.06 -4.35
CA LYS A 28 7.11 -0.61 -3.08
C LYS A 28 6.83 0.41 -1.98
N GLN A 29 7.15 1.67 -2.23
CA GLN A 29 6.89 2.73 -1.28
C GLN A 29 5.38 2.89 -1.08
N LEU A 30 4.63 2.81 -2.15
CA LEU A 30 3.18 2.94 -2.07
C LEU A 30 2.59 1.80 -1.24
N ALA A 31 3.09 0.59 -1.44
CA ALA A 31 2.60 -0.55 -0.67
C ALA A 31 2.87 -0.36 0.81
N ALA A 32 4.02 0.19 1.15
CA ALA A 32 4.35 0.44 2.55
C ALA A 32 3.40 1.46 3.15
N TRP A 33 3.11 2.52 2.40
CA TRP A 33 2.19 3.53 2.88
C TRP A 33 0.80 2.96 3.05
N LEU A 34 0.36 2.13 2.12
CA LEU A 34 -0.96 1.54 2.21
C LEU A 34 -1.08 0.60 3.40
N GLU A 35 -0.02 -0.14 3.68
CA GLU A 35 -0.02 -1.01 4.84
C GLU A 35 -0.07 -0.21 6.13
N GLU A 36 0.63 0.91 6.14
CA GLU A 36 0.61 1.77 7.30
C GLU A 36 -0.78 2.31 7.52
N LEU A 37 -1.44 2.72 6.46
CA LEU A 37 -2.79 3.24 6.54
C LEU A 37 -3.74 2.16 7.04
N LYS A 38 -3.58 0.95 6.56
CA LYS A 38 -4.43 -0.15 6.97
C LYS A 38 -4.28 -0.39 8.46
N GLN A 39 -3.06 -0.42 8.96
CA GLN A 39 -2.84 -0.65 10.37
C GLN A 39 -3.38 0.49 11.21
N TYR A 40 -3.28 1.69 10.70
CA TYR A 40 -3.79 2.84 11.40
C TYR A 40 -5.30 2.74 11.54
N LYS A 41 -5.98 2.33 10.49
CA LYS A 41 -7.42 2.19 10.53
C LYS A 41 -7.85 1.08 11.47
N LEU A 42 -7.10 -0.01 11.49
CA LEU A 42 -7.45 -1.11 12.36
C LEU A 42 -7.19 -0.79 13.83
N ALA A 43 -6.09 -0.09 14.07
CA ALA A 43 -5.74 0.22 15.45
C ALA A 43 -6.54 1.38 16.00
N SER A 44 -6.94 2.29 15.13
CA SER A 44 -7.62 3.45 15.61
C SER A 44 -8.94 3.53 14.99
N PRO A 45 -9.83 2.85 15.39
CA PRO A 45 -11.11 2.79 14.82
C PRO A 45 -11.71 4.08 14.80
N HIS A 46 -11.69 4.69 14.16
CA HIS A 46 -12.36 5.77 13.90
C HIS A 46 -12.50 6.81 14.69
N LYS A 47 -12.12 7.05 15.31
CA LYS A 47 -12.20 8.03 16.01
C LYS A 47 -11.93 9.14 15.27
N LYS A 48 -12.48 9.81 14.72
CA LYS A 48 -12.26 10.84 13.99
C LYS A 48 -11.86 11.90 14.61
N PRO A 49 -11.04 12.45 14.36
CA PRO A 49 -10.50 13.52 14.94
C PRO A 49 -11.29 14.57 14.62
N ALA A 50 -11.87 14.94 14.82
CA ALA A 50 -12.61 16.04 14.58
C ALA A 50 -12.06 17.03 13.87
#